data_0ad5dce2b4169b56b8a8409800e0c989
#
_entry.id   0ad5dce2b4169b56b8a8409800e0c989
#
_cell.length_a   1.000
_cell.length_b   1.000
_cell.length_c   1.000
_cell.angle_alpha   90.00
_cell.angle_beta   90.00
_cell.angle_gamma   90.00
#
_symmetry.space_group_name_H-M   'P 1'
#
loop_
_entity.id
_entity.type
_entity.pdbx_description
1 polymer ?
#
loop_
_entity_poly.entity_id
_entity_poly.type
_entity_poly.pdbx_seq_one_letter_code
_entity_poly.pdbx_strand_id
1 'polypeptide(L)'
;RLGLYLSGALCHKLHYLSAAKISFIFALFAKIVNSSGTKNLLLLYLTRKLRFGCFFLLGCKSVFPDFPYPFKYSLYLCGITTKTMNIMFAKETYIQRRALLKKNIGSGVLLFLGNDEQGLHYEDNTFRYRQDSTFLYYFGLSFAGLSAIIDIDEDKEIIFGDELTIDHIVWMGTQPTLKEKSGRVGITEVMPSAEIMNYLHKAVRKGQTVHYLPPYRAEHKLKLMEWLGIPPARQEGSVPFIRAIVAQRSYKSAEEVEEIEKACNVTADMHITAMKVLRPGMYEYEV
;
A
#
# COMPACT_ATOMS: atom_id res chain seq x y z
N ARG A 1 33.79 -11.01 15.66
CA ARG A 1 32.44 -11.21 16.30
C ARG A 1 32.00 -10.05 17.22
N LEU A 2 32.91 -9.21 17.73
CA LEU A 2 32.54 -8.02 18.56
C LEU A 2 31.89 -6.87 17.76
N GLY A 3 32.11 -6.75 16.47
CA GLY A 3 31.57 -5.68 15.62
C GLY A 3 30.06 -5.76 15.33
N LEU A 4 29.46 -6.94 15.49
CA LEU A 4 28.03 -7.17 15.18
C LEU A 4 27.10 -6.78 16.35
N TYR A 5 27.57 -6.84 17.59
CA TYR A 5 26.77 -6.48 18.77
C TYR A 5 26.70 -4.96 19.03
N LEU A 6 27.71 -4.21 18.59
CA LEU A 6 27.73 -2.75 18.76
C LEU A 6 26.80 -1.98 17.78
N SER A 7 26.49 -2.59 16.62
CA SER A 7 25.66 -1.92 15.60
C SER A 7 24.16 -1.87 15.95
N GLY A 8 23.63 -2.92 16.62
CA GLY A 8 22.21 -2.97 17.01
C GLY A 8 21.89 -2.01 18.16
N ALA A 9 22.77 -1.91 19.16
CA ALA A 9 22.56 -1.03 20.31
C ALA A 9 22.75 0.46 19.99
N LEU A 10 23.60 0.78 19.01
CA LEU A 10 23.82 2.17 18.58
C LEU A 10 22.64 2.72 17.77
N CYS A 11 22.01 1.91 16.92
CA CYS A 11 20.83 2.33 16.14
C CYS A 11 19.63 2.66 17.02
N HIS A 12 19.41 1.90 18.10
CA HIS A 12 18.28 2.11 19.00
C HIS A 12 18.41 3.38 19.87
N LYS A 13 19.64 3.86 20.15
CA LYS A 13 19.88 5.06 20.96
C LYS A 13 19.95 6.35 20.15
N LEU A 14 20.14 6.29 18.84
CA LEU A 14 20.25 7.50 17.99
C LEU A 14 18.90 8.20 17.75
N HIS A 15 17.78 7.52 17.91
CA HIS A 15 16.44 8.12 17.75
C HIS A 15 16.07 9.17 18.81
N TYR A 16 16.76 9.18 19.95
CA TYR A 16 16.48 10.12 21.06
C TYR A 16 17.52 11.24 21.22
N LEU A 17 18.44 11.37 20.27
CA LEU A 17 19.50 12.38 20.36
C LEU A 17 19.17 13.60 19.50
N SER A 18 19.41 14.81 20.06
CA SER A 18 19.29 16.06 19.30
C SER A 18 20.29 16.10 18.13
N ALA A 19 19.96 16.83 17.06
CA ALA A 19 20.79 16.96 15.85
C ALA A 19 22.26 17.32 16.15
N ALA A 20 22.54 18.11 17.18
CA ALA A 20 23.90 18.48 17.61
C ALA A 20 24.68 17.29 18.19
N LYS A 21 24.04 16.39 18.93
CA LYS A 21 24.67 15.18 19.48
C LYS A 21 24.95 14.13 18.40
N ILE A 22 24.07 14.05 17.41
CA ILE A 22 24.27 13.17 16.25
C ILE A 22 25.45 13.65 15.41
N SER A 23 25.58 14.97 15.17
CA SER A 23 26.70 15.57 14.45
C SER A 23 28.04 15.33 15.14
N PHE A 24 28.07 15.37 16.48
CA PHE A 24 29.28 15.11 17.28
C PHE A 24 29.72 13.62 17.20
N ILE A 25 28.78 12.70 17.22
CA ILE A 25 29.06 11.25 17.07
C ILE A 25 29.61 10.96 15.68
N PHE A 26 29.07 11.59 14.62
CA PHE A 26 29.59 11.44 13.26
C PHE A 26 30.98 12.05 13.08
N ALA A 27 31.27 13.19 13.70
CA ALA A 27 32.61 13.79 13.68
C ALA A 27 33.64 12.92 14.40
N LEU A 28 33.26 12.27 15.51
CA LEU A 28 34.11 11.33 16.23
C LEU A 28 34.37 10.06 15.41
N PHE A 29 33.35 9.55 14.73
CA PHE A 29 33.47 8.38 13.84
C PHE A 29 34.36 8.66 12.62
N ALA A 30 34.23 9.84 12.02
CA ALA A 30 35.07 10.27 10.90
C ALA A 30 36.56 10.38 11.30
N LYS A 31 36.87 10.83 12.53
CA LYS A 31 38.24 10.86 13.09
C LYS A 31 38.80 9.43 13.29
N ILE A 32 37.99 8.50 13.79
CA ILE A 32 38.42 7.11 14.01
C ILE A 32 38.68 6.39 12.68
N VAL A 33 37.84 6.61 11.66
CA VAL A 33 38.01 6.00 10.33
C VAL A 33 39.23 6.55 9.60
N ASN A 34 39.56 7.84 9.77
CA ASN A 34 40.77 8.43 9.19
C ASN A 34 42.08 7.94 9.82
N SER A 35 42.03 7.47 11.07
CA SER A 35 43.22 6.97 11.78
C SER A 35 43.56 5.49 11.49
N SER A 36 42.62 4.71 10.93
CA SER A 36 42.74 3.26 10.84
C SER A 36 42.98 2.67 9.45
N GLY A 37 43.20 3.47 8.41
CA GLY A 37 43.59 3.01 7.06
C GLY A 37 42.55 2.12 6.31
N THR A 38 41.41 1.79 6.91
CA THR A 38 40.40 0.87 6.34
C THR A 38 39.24 1.59 5.66
N LYS A 39 39.55 2.56 4.83
CA LYS A 39 38.58 3.54 4.27
C LYS A 39 37.44 2.95 3.43
N ASN A 40 37.64 1.82 2.76
CA ASN A 40 36.70 1.38 1.72
C ASN A 40 35.65 0.34 2.16
N LEU A 41 35.95 -0.51 3.14
CA LEU A 41 35.02 -1.60 3.51
C LEU A 41 33.93 -1.15 4.50
N LEU A 42 34.26 -0.26 5.41
CA LEU A 42 33.32 0.20 6.44
C LEU A 42 32.29 1.19 5.88
N LEU A 43 32.70 2.03 4.94
CA LEU A 43 31.82 2.98 4.23
C LEU A 43 30.81 2.25 3.34
N LEU A 44 31.22 1.20 2.63
CA LEU A 44 30.33 0.32 1.84
C LEU A 44 29.35 -0.47 2.71
N TYR A 45 29.74 -0.88 3.90
CA TYR A 45 28.88 -1.59 4.84
C TYR A 45 27.83 -0.68 5.48
N LEU A 46 28.20 0.56 5.82
CA LEU A 46 27.30 1.55 6.40
C LEU A 46 26.27 2.08 5.38
N THR A 47 26.68 2.30 4.13
CA THR A 47 25.76 2.74 3.06
C THR A 47 24.76 1.65 2.63
N ARG A 48 25.12 0.36 2.76
CA ARG A 48 24.21 -0.76 2.45
C ARG A 48 23.18 -1.04 3.55
N LYS A 49 23.48 -0.74 4.83
CA LYS A 49 22.57 -1.05 5.96
C LYS A 49 21.78 0.14 6.48
N LEU A 50 22.24 1.36 6.28
CA LEU A 50 21.54 2.54 6.75
C LEU A 50 20.62 3.08 5.65
N ARG A 51 19.35 2.68 5.65
CA ARG A 51 18.26 3.31 4.88
C ARG A 51 17.92 4.73 5.41
N PHE A 52 18.91 5.48 5.84
CA PHE A 52 18.77 6.85 6.35
C PHE A 52 19.13 7.89 5.29
N GLY A 53 18.25 8.03 4.27
CA GLY A 53 18.49 8.94 3.16
C GLY A 53 18.39 10.44 3.46
N CYS A 54 17.70 10.88 4.49
CA CYS A 54 17.40 12.31 4.66
C CYS A 54 18.41 13.13 5.48
N PHE A 55 19.16 12.54 6.38
CA PHE A 55 20.09 13.31 7.23
C PHE A 55 21.49 13.51 6.65
N PHE A 56 21.84 12.79 5.61
CA PHE A 56 23.17 12.85 5.01
C PHE A 56 23.38 14.02 4.05
N LEU A 57 22.32 14.65 3.57
CA LEU A 57 22.38 15.60 2.43
C LEU A 57 22.76 17.02 2.81
N LEU A 58 22.55 17.47 4.02
CA LEU A 58 22.87 18.84 4.44
C LEU A 58 24.32 19.03 4.89
N GLY A 59 25.03 17.95 5.20
CA GLY A 59 26.44 17.99 5.64
C GLY A 59 27.49 17.54 4.64
N CYS A 60 27.10 16.92 3.52
CA CYS A 60 28.04 16.19 2.67
C CYS A 60 28.85 17.06 1.70
N LYS A 61 28.40 18.27 1.33
CA LYS A 61 29.12 19.16 0.41
C LYS A 61 30.45 19.70 0.96
N SER A 62 30.55 19.81 2.28
CA SER A 62 31.76 20.33 2.92
C SER A 62 32.80 19.27 3.26
N VAL A 63 32.45 17.98 3.20
CA VAL A 63 33.32 16.88 3.64
C VAL A 63 33.87 16.02 2.48
N PHE A 64 33.20 15.98 1.35
CA PHE A 64 33.60 15.19 0.18
C PHE A 64 33.41 15.95 -1.14
N PRO A 65 34.40 16.76 -1.59
CA PRO A 65 34.32 17.51 -2.84
C PRO A 65 34.39 16.62 -4.11
N ASP A 66 34.92 15.41 -4.02
CA ASP A 66 35.26 14.57 -5.18
C ASP A 66 34.35 13.33 -5.34
N PHE A 67 33.07 13.42 -5.01
CA PHE A 67 32.17 12.26 -5.19
C PHE A 67 31.71 12.16 -6.66
N PRO A 68 31.99 11.04 -7.38
CA PRO A 68 31.86 10.95 -8.84
C PRO A 68 30.41 10.75 -9.36
N TYR A 69 29.40 10.79 -8.51
CA TYR A 69 28.00 10.64 -8.95
C TYR A 69 27.25 11.96 -8.98
N PRO A 70 26.57 12.31 -10.08
CA PRO A 70 25.85 13.57 -10.18
C PRO A 70 24.71 13.64 -9.19
N PHE A 71 24.62 14.77 -8.51
CA PHE A 71 23.65 15.11 -7.43
C PHE A 71 22.16 14.82 -7.77
N LYS A 72 21.84 14.65 -9.05
CA LYS A 72 20.51 14.29 -9.52
C LYS A 72 20.02 12.91 -9.00
N TYR A 73 20.90 11.95 -8.80
CA TYR A 73 20.53 10.63 -8.30
C TYR A 73 20.29 10.58 -6.78
N SER A 74 20.85 11.53 -6.03
CA SER A 74 20.67 11.63 -4.57
C SER A 74 19.25 12.06 -4.20
N LEU A 75 18.58 12.87 -5.03
CA LEU A 75 17.18 13.28 -4.83
C LEU A 75 16.19 12.11 -5.08
N TYR A 76 16.54 11.13 -5.90
CA TYR A 76 15.73 9.92 -6.09
C TYR A 76 15.80 8.94 -4.92
N LEU A 77 16.89 8.93 -4.16
CA LEU A 77 17.03 8.12 -2.94
C LEU A 77 16.44 8.80 -1.70
N CYS A 78 16.31 10.12 -1.71
CA CYS A 78 15.68 10.92 -0.65
C CYS A 78 14.17 11.14 -0.87
N GLY A 79 13.58 10.49 -1.86
CA GLY A 79 12.12 10.43 -2.07
C GLY A 79 11.39 9.56 -1.05
N ILE A 80 11.69 9.76 0.25
CA ILE A 80 10.69 9.61 1.30
C ILE A 80 9.81 10.87 1.23
N THR A 81 9.20 11.09 0.08
CA THR A 81 7.91 11.74 0.07
C THR A 81 7.05 10.87 0.98
N THR A 82 6.57 11.45 2.09
CA THR A 82 5.34 10.96 2.71
C THR A 82 4.48 10.52 1.54
N LYS A 83 4.27 9.20 1.40
CA LYS A 83 3.34 8.68 0.40
C LYS A 83 2.00 9.23 0.82
N THR A 84 1.72 10.47 0.43
CA THR A 84 0.35 10.96 0.41
C THR A 84 -0.39 9.88 -0.33
N MET A 85 -1.35 9.24 0.32
CA MET A 85 -2.20 8.25 -0.33
C MET A 85 -2.79 8.95 -1.54
N ASN A 86 -2.21 8.69 -2.71
CA ASN A 86 -2.72 9.19 -3.96
C ASN A 86 -4.01 8.42 -4.24
N ILE A 87 -5.12 9.03 -3.84
CA ILE A 87 -6.43 8.65 -4.35
C ILE A 87 -6.42 9.10 -5.81
N MET A 88 -6.62 8.13 -6.71
CA MET A 88 -6.43 8.33 -8.15
C MET A 88 -7.43 9.32 -8.75
N PHE A 89 -8.69 9.29 -8.28
CA PHE A 89 -9.79 10.10 -8.82
C PHE A 89 -10.37 11.04 -7.77
N ALA A 90 -11.16 12.01 -8.22
CA ALA A 90 -11.89 12.91 -7.35
C ALA A 90 -12.88 12.15 -6.45
N LYS A 91 -13.18 12.70 -5.28
CA LYS A 91 -14.13 12.14 -4.31
C LYS A 91 -15.49 11.85 -4.95
N GLU A 92 -15.96 12.75 -5.77
CA GLU A 92 -17.25 12.73 -6.46
C GLU A 92 -17.37 11.54 -7.40
N THR A 93 -16.27 11.14 -8.06
CA THR A 93 -16.22 9.97 -8.94
C THR A 93 -16.57 8.68 -8.18
N TYR A 94 -16.01 8.50 -6.97
CA TYR A 94 -16.32 7.32 -6.13
C TYR A 94 -17.76 7.35 -5.62
N ILE A 95 -18.27 8.51 -5.21
CA ILE A 95 -19.66 8.68 -4.77
C ILE A 95 -20.62 8.31 -5.91
N GLN A 96 -20.39 8.82 -7.13
CA GLN A 96 -21.21 8.53 -8.30
C GLN A 96 -21.18 7.04 -8.67
N ARG A 97 -20.02 6.40 -8.62
CA ARG A 97 -19.89 4.97 -8.90
C ARG A 97 -20.72 4.13 -7.93
N ARG A 98 -20.66 4.42 -6.62
CA ARG A 98 -21.47 3.72 -5.62
C ARG A 98 -22.96 4.02 -5.75
N ALA A 99 -23.34 5.27 -6.01
CA ALA A 99 -24.74 5.63 -6.24
C ALA A 99 -25.33 4.89 -7.45
N LEU A 100 -24.60 4.80 -8.55
CA LEU A 100 -25.04 4.06 -9.73
C LEU A 100 -25.16 2.56 -9.45
N LEU A 101 -24.23 2.00 -8.68
CA LEU A 101 -24.28 0.60 -8.27
C LEU A 101 -25.51 0.31 -7.41
N LYS A 102 -25.79 1.14 -6.40
CA LYS A 102 -27.01 1.03 -5.56
C LYS A 102 -28.27 1.03 -6.42
N LYS A 103 -28.34 1.95 -7.38
CA LYS A 103 -29.48 2.03 -8.30
C LYS A 103 -29.66 0.77 -9.16
N ASN A 104 -28.57 0.16 -9.61
CA ASN A 104 -28.60 -1.01 -10.51
C ASN A 104 -28.98 -2.31 -9.77
N ILE A 105 -28.69 -2.40 -8.48
CA ILE A 105 -29.03 -3.58 -7.65
C ILE A 105 -30.42 -3.44 -7.02
N GLY A 106 -30.73 -2.27 -6.48
CA GLY A 106 -32.05 -1.92 -5.93
C GLY A 106 -32.22 -2.20 -4.46
N SER A 107 -31.78 -3.33 -3.90
CA SER A 107 -31.95 -3.69 -2.48
C SER A 107 -30.86 -4.63 -1.98
N GLY A 108 -30.75 -4.78 -0.65
CA GLY A 108 -29.84 -5.68 0.03
C GLY A 108 -28.49 -5.06 0.39
N VAL A 109 -27.59 -5.89 0.86
CA VAL A 109 -26.26 -5.52 1.36
C VAL A 109 -25.19 -5.97 0.39
N LEU A 110 -24.37 -5.06 -0.08
CA LEU A 110 -23.24 -5.35 -0.96
C LEU A 110 -21.96 -5.46 -0.13
N LEU A 111 -21.37 -6.64 -0.10
CA LEU A 111 -20.12 -6.92 0.60
C LEU A 111 -18.94 -6.87 -0.38
N PHE A 112 -17.95 -6.03 -0.05
CA PHE A 112 -16.69 -5.91 -0.76
C PHE A 112 -15.53 -6.35 0.15
N LEU A 113 -14.72 -7.27 -0.36
CA LEU A 113 -13.53 -7.75 0.32
C LEU A 113 -12.30 -7.07 -0.26
N GLY A 114 -11.58 -6.36 0.59
CA GLY A 114 -10.24 -5.90 0.26
C GLY A 114 -9.21 -7.00 0.45
N ASN A 115 -8.08 -6.88 -0.23
CA ASN A 115 -6.98 -7.81 -0.08
C ASN A 115 -6.20 -7.57 1.22
N ASP A 116 -5.65 -8.63 1.77
CA ASP A 116 -4.68 -8.56 2.87
C ASP A 116 -3.25 -8.63 2.34
N GLU A 117 -2.28 -8.21 3.15
CA GLU A 117 -0.86 -8.45 2.86
C GLU A 117 -0.57 -9.93 2.88
N GLN A 118 0.33 -10.38 2.03
CA GLN A 118 0.68 -11.78 1.89
C GLN A 118 2.16 -11.97 2.14
N GLY A 119 2.49 -12.73 3.19
CA GLY A 119 3.88 -13.07 3.54
C GLY A 119 4.54 -13.95 2.47
N LEU A 120 5.81 -13.70 2.23
CA LEU A 120 6.66 -14.47 1.32
C LEU A 120 7.27 -15.69 2.05
N HIS A 121 7.93 -15.47 3.17
CA HIS A 121 8.51 -16.50 4.04
C HIS A 121 8.20 -16.28 5.52
N TYR A 122 7.92 -15.05 5.93
CA TYR A 122 7.51 -14.68 7.29
C TYR A 122 6.66 -13.39 7.20
N GLU A 123 5.99 -13.06 8.28
CA GLU A 123 4.94 -12.04 8.33
C GLU A 123 5.38 -10.66 7.80
N ASP A 124 6.56 -10.20 8.22
CA ASP A 124 7.06 -8.86 7.83
C ASP A 124 7.70 -8.80 6.44
N ASN A 125 7.91 -9.95 5.78
CA ASN A 125 8.45 -10.01 4.42
C ASN A 125 7.33 -10.34 3.43
N THR A 126 6.59 -9.31 3.03
CA THR A 126 5.41 -9.45 2.19
C THR A 126 5.72 -9.27 0.70
N PHE A 127 4.90 -9.89 -0.15
CA PHE A 127 4.81 -9.50 -1.56
C PHE A 127 4.39 -8.04 -1.69
N ARG A 128 4.68 -7.44 -2.85
CA ARG A 128 4.19 -6.09 -3.14
C ARG A 128 2.66 -6.08 -3.05
N TYR A 129 2.14 -5.27 -2.14
CA TYR A 129 0.71 -5.17 -1.92
C TYR A 129 -0.03 -4.67 -3.18
N ARG A 130 -1.14 -5.29 -3.49
CA ARG A 130 -2.10 -4.86 -4.49
C ARG A 130 -3.53 -5.07 -3.97
N GLN A 131 -4.29 -3.99 -3.97
CA GLN A 131 -5.70 -4.02 -3.58
C GLN A 131 -6.54 -4.76 -4.63
N ASP A 132 -7.65 -5.36 -4.20
CA ASP A 132 -8.68 -5.88 -5.11
C ASP A 132 -9.15 -4.80 -6.06
N SER A 133 -9.23 -5.13 -7.35
CA SER A 133 -9.52 -4.15 -8.39
C SER A 133 -10.95 -3.58 -8.30
N THR A 134 -11.91 -4.37 -7.82
CA THR A 134 -13.29 -3.91 -7.65
C THR A 134 -13.42 -3.05 -6.41
N PHE A 135 -12.77 -3.44 -5.32
CA PHE A 135 -12.65 -2.62 -4.12
C PHE A 135 -12.03 -1.25 -4.46
N LEU A 136 -10.90 -1.26 -5.19
CA LEU A 136 -10.22 -0.04 -5.60
C LEU A 136 -11.09 0.87 -6.48
N TYR A 137 -11.89 0.28 -7.38
CA TYR A 137 -12.79 1.01 -8.27
C TYR A 137 -13.87 1.79 -7.52
N TYR A 138 -14.46 1.20 -6.48
CA TYR A 138 -15.57 1.83 -5.72
C TYR A 138 -15.11 2.65 -4.52
N PHE A 139 -13.95 2.34 -3.94
CA PHE A 139 -13.50 2.94 -2.68
C PHE A 139 -12.17 3.69 -2.79
N GLY A 140 -11.37 3.47 -3.82
CA GLY A 140 -10.12 4.21 -4.04
C GLY A 140 -9.04 4.02 -2.97
N LEU A 141 -9.25 3.11 -2.01
CA LEU A 141 -8.36 2.88 -0.88
C LEU A 141 -7.43 1.71 -1.18
N SER A 142 -6.12 1.97 -1.26
CA SER A 142 -5.09 0.99 -1.64
C SER A 142 -4.18 0.64 -0.46
N PHE A 143 -4.74 0.02 0.59
CA PHE A 143 -3.99 -0.56 1.70
C PHE A 143 -4.73 -1.80 2.24
N ALA A 144 -4.01 -2.65 2.96
CA ALA A 144 -4.47 -3.95 3.41
C ALA A 144 -5.47 -3.89 4.57
N GLY A 145 -6.14 -5.01 4.85
CA GLY A 145 -6.99 -5.18 6.02
C GLY A 145 -8.34 -4.48 5.94
N LEU A 146 -8.79 -4.11 4.73
CA LEU A 146 -10.06 -3.44 4.54
C LEU A 146 -11.16 -4.38 4.06
N SER A 147 -12.37 -4.09 4.49
CA SER A 147 -13.61 -4.56 3.88
C SER A 147 -14.61 -3.41 3.82
N ALA A 148 -15.60 -3.49 2.96
CA ALA A 148 -16.63 -2.46 2.87
C ALA A 148 -18.01 -3.06 2.70
N ILE A 149 -19.00 -2.36 3.22
CA ILE A 149 -20.41 -2.67 3.05
C ILE A 149 -21.12 -1.45 2.46
N ILE A 150 -21.94 -1.69 1.46
CA ILE A 150 -22.96 -0.76 1.00
C ILE A 150 -24.31 -1.41 1.32
N ASP A 151 -25.00 -0.89 2.32
CA ASP A 151 -26.35 -1.30 2.68
C ASP A 151 -27.34 -0.41 1.94
N ILE A 152 -27.97 -0.97 0.92
CA ILE A 152 -28.89 -0.21 0.04
C ILE A 152 -30.18 0.12 0.79
N ASP A 153 -30.67 -0.80 1.60
CA ASP A 153 -31.96 -0.68 2.30
C ASP A 153 -31.91 0.36 3.43
N GLU A 154 -30.72 0.50 4.10
CA GLU A 154 -30.50 1.51 5.13
C GLU A 154 -29.76 2.75 4.64
N ASP A 155 -29.41 2.80 3.34
CA ASP A 155 -28.61 3.87 2.69
C ASP A 155 -27.30 4.19 3.43
N LYS A 156 -26.56 3.14 3.81
CA LYS A 156 -25.29 3.24 4.52
C LYS A 156 -24.12 2.78 3.66
N GLU A 157 -23.01 3.47 3.81
CA GLU A 157 -21.74 3.09 3.21
C GLU A 157 -20.67 3.06 4.32
N ILE A 158 -20.15 1.87 4.61
CA ILE A 158 -19.29 1.63 5.77
C ILE A 158 -17.99 1.00 5.32
N ILE A 159 -16.85 1.55 5.80
CA ILE A 159 -15.55 0.90 5.71
C ILE A 159 -15.25 0.20 7.02
N PHE A 160 -14.86 -1.06 6.93
CA PHE A 160 -14.37 -1.86 8.05
C PHE A 160 -12.87 -1.99 7.96
N GLY A 161 -12.18 -1.72 9.04
CA GLY A 161 -10.73 -1.80 9.14
C GLY A 161 -10.26 -1.33 10.50
N ASP A 162 -9.01 -1.61 10.82
CA ASP A 162 -8.44 -1.29 12.12
C ASP A 162 -7.48 -0.12 12.01
N GLU A 163 -7.43 0.71 13.04
CA GLU A 163 -6.46 1.79 13.15
C GLU A 163 -5.08 1.22 13.47
N LEU A 164 -4.05 1.96 13.08
CA LEU A 164 -2.68 1.55 13.35
C LEU A 164 -2.39 1.48 14.85
N THR A 165 -1.78 0.41 15.28
CA THR A 165 -1.28 0.27 16.65
C THR A 165 -0.08 1.20 16.89
N ILE A 166 0.27 1.39 18.18
CA ILE A 166 1.45 2.19 18.57
C ILE A 166 2.72 1.61 17.93
N ASP A 167 2.84 0.28 17.86
CA ASP A 167 3.99 -0.39 17.26
C ASP A 167 4.11 -0.06 15.76
N HIS A 168 3.00 -0.08 15.02
CA HIS A 168 3.00 0.35 13.62
C HIS A 168 3.42 1.82 13.46
N ILE A 169 2.98 2.71 14.37
CA ILE A 169 3.36 4.13 14.34
C ILE A 169 4.86 4.30 14.63
N VAL A 170 5.42 3.50 15.53
CA VAL A 170 6.87 3.50 15.82
C VAL A 170 7.69 3.11 14.59
N TRP A 171 7.24 2.11 13.82
CA TRP A 171 7.96 1.62 12.65
C TRP A 171 7.76 2.47 11.39
N MET A 172 6.53 2.95 11.15
CA MET A 172 6.14 3.60 9.90
C MET A 172 5.91 5.11 10.01
N GLY A 173 5.96 5.66 11.22
CA GLY A 173 5.58 7.04 11.49
C GLY A 173 4.06 7.26 11.55
N THR A 174 3.67 8.49 11.90
CA THR A 174 2.25 8.86 11.99
C THR A 174 1.59 8.82 10.61
N GLN A 175 0.48 8.12 10.53
CA GLN A 175 -0.35 8.00 9.31
C GLN A 175 -1.73 8.63 9.54
N PRO A 176 -2.42 9.09 8.48
CA PRO A 176 -3.80 9.52 8.60
C PRO A 176 -4.69 8.38 9.13
N THR A 177 -5.66 8.72 9.95
CA THR A 177 -6.65 7.76 10.49
C THR A 177 -7.47 7.12 9.37
N LEU A 178 -8.09 5.97 9.65
CA LEU A 178 -8.98 5.32 8.69
C LEU A 178 -10.15 6.23 8.31
N LYS A 179 -10.68 6.98 9.28
CA LYS A 179 -11.75 7.97 9.06
C LYS A 179 -11.32 9.09 8.12
N GLU A 180 -10.12 9.63 8.28
CA GLU A 180 -9.58 10.66 7.37
C GLU A 180 -9.37 10.11 5.95
N LYS A 181 -8.85 8.89 5.84
CA LYS A 181 -8.65 8.21 4.55
C LYS A 181 -9.99 7.96 3.85
N SER A 182 -10.99 7.43 4.56
CA SER A 182 -12.33 7.15 4.03
C SER A 182 -13.10 8.42 3.66
N GLY A 183 -12.92 9.50 4.43
CA GLY A 183 -13.51 10.81 4.14
C GLY A 183 -13.09 11.39 2.78
N ARG A 184 -11.86 11.08 2.33
CA ARG A 184 -11.36 11.51 1.01
C ARG A 184 -12.08 10.85 -0.18
N VAL A 185 -12.73 9.71 0.04
CA VAL A 185 -13.53 9.00 -0.98
C VAL A 185 -15.03 9.08 -0.70
N GLY A 186 -15.43 9.97 0.22
CA GLY A 186 -16.84 10.28 0.49
C GLY A 186 -17.53 9.33 1.45
N ILE A 187 -16.79 8.54 2.24
CA ILE A 187 -17.36 7.67 3.26
C ILE A 187 -17.01 8.23 4.63
N THR A 188 -18.03 8.44 5.45
CA THR A 188 -17.90 9.01 6.80
C THR A 188 -18.03 7.96 7.90
N GLU A 189 -18.67 6.83 7.60
CA GLU A 189 -18.89 5.75 8.56
C GLU A 189 -17.77 4.72 8.46
N VAL A 190 -17.11 4.51 9.59
CA VAL A 190 -15.98 3.58 9.73
C VAL A 190 -16.20 2.73 10.97
N MET A 191 -15.99 1.44 10.87
CA MET A 191 -16.12 0.48 11.96
C MET A 191 -14.86 -0.41 12.07
N PRO A 192 -14.57 -0.93 13.28
CA PRO A 192 -13.53 -1.94 13.45
C PRO A 192 -13.81 -3.18 12.59
N SER A 193 -12.76 -3.85 12.12
CA SER A 193 -12.89 -5.07 11.31
C SER A 193 -13.69 -6.18 12.00
N ALA A 194 -13.59 -6.30 13.32
CA ALA A 194 -14.32 -7.27 14.13
C ALA A 194 -15.85 -7.10 14.06
N GLU A 195 -16.36 -5.91 13.75
CA GLU A 195 -17.82 -5.64 13.74
C GLU A 195 -18.50 -6.08 12.44
N ILE A 196 -17.76 -6.44 11.39
CA ILE A 196 -18.35 -6.79 10.09
C ILE A 196 -19.26 -8.02 10.19
N MET A 197 -18.85 -9.04 10.94
CA MET A 197 -19.64 -10.25 11.14
C MET A 197 -20.96 -9.95 11.84
N ASN A 198 -20.92 -9.13 12.88
CA ASN A 198 -22.12 -8.70 13.62
C ASN A 198 -23.09 -7.93 12.72
N TYR A 199 -22.56 -7.05 11.86
CA TYR A 199 -23.35 -6.29 10.89
C TYR A 199 -24.04 -7.21 9.90
N LEU A 200 -23.31 -8.13 9.28
CA LEU A 200 -23.84 -9.09 8.31
C LEU A 200 -24.91 -10.01 8.92
N HIS A 201 -24.65 -10.53 10.12
CA HIS A 201 -25.65 -11.34 10.81
C HIS A 201 -26.94 -10.56 11.14
N LYS A 202 -26.81 -9.28 11.51
CA LYS A 202 -27.97 -8.41 11.73
C LYS A 202 -28.75 -8.19 10.44
N ALA A 203 -28.07 -7.96 9.33
CA ALA A 203 -28.69 -7.79 8.01
C ALA A 203 -29.45 -9.05 7.58
N VAL A 204 -28.82 -10.23 7.72
CA VAL A 204 -29.46 -11.52 7.41
C VAL A 204 -30.69 -11.76 8.28
N ARG A 205 -30.63 -11.45 9.59
CA ARG A 205 -31.80 -11.58 10.50
C ARG A 205 -32.95 -10.65 10.11
N LYS A 206 -32.67 -9.51 9.48
CA LYS A 206 -33.68 -8.61 8.92
C LYS A 206 -34.27 -9.08 7.60
N GLY A 207 -33.76 -10.18 7.03
CA GLY A 207 -34.19 -10.71 5.75
C GLY A 207 -33.49 -10.04 4.55
N GLN A 208 -32.46 -9.23 4.76
CA GLN A 208 -31.70 -8.63 3.67
C GLN A 208 -30.84 -9.66 2.94
N THR A 209 -30.80 -9.56 1.62
CA THR A 209 -29.90 -10.39 0.80
C THR A 209 -28.49 -9.83 0.86
N VAL A 210 -27.50 -10.66 1.19
CA VAL A 210 -26.08 -10.27 1.15
C VAL A 210 -25.51 -10.65 -0.21
N HIS A 211 -25.09 -9.66 -0.98
CA HIS A 211 -24.43 -9.81 -2.26
C HIS A 211 -22.91 -9.75 -2.09
N TYR A 212 -22.19 -10.71 -2.66
CA TYR A 212 -20.73 -10.74 -2.69
C TYR A 212 -20.22 -11.22 -4.05
N LEU A 213 -18.94 -10.94 -4.34
CA LEU A 213 -18.28 -11.42 -5.57
C LEU A 213 -17.65 -12.78 -5.36
N PRO A 214 -17.48 -13.60 -6.42
CA PRO A 214 -16.78 -14.87 -6.33
C PRO A 214 -15.36 -14.64 -5.79
N PRO A 215 -14.98 -15.29 -4.68
CA PRO A 215 -13.68 -15.10 -4.10
C PRO A 215 -12.62 -15.85 -4.90
N TYR A 216 -11.57 -15.15 -5.35
CA TYR A 216 -10.42 -15.77 -6.04
C TYR A 216 -9.23 -16.01 -5.12
N ARG A 217 -9.19 -15.36 -3.93
CA ARG A 217 -8.14 -15.50 -2.93
C ARG A 217 -8.58 -16.41 -1.79
N ALA A 218 -7.62 -17.15 -1.22
CA ALA A 218 -7.91 -18.08 -0.12
C ALA A 218 -8.45 -17.36 1.13
N GLU A 219 -7.86 -16.21 1.49
CA GLU A 219 -8.30 -15.40 2.62
C GLU A 219 -9.75 -14.89 2.46
N HIS A 220 -10.18 -14.55 1.25
CA HIS A 220 -11.57 -14.16 0.98
C HIS A 220 -12.53 -15.34 1.18
N LYS A 221 -12.11 -16.56 0.79
CA LYS A 221 -12.92 -17.77 1.01
C LYS A 221 -13.10 -18.07 2.48
N LEU A 222 -12.04 -17.88 3.27
CA LEU A 222 -12.10 -18.06 4.73
C LEU A 222 -13.00 -17.02 5.39
N LYS A 223 -12.87 -15.74 5.02
CA LYS A 223 -13.72 -14.66 5.51
C LYS A 223 -15.20 -14.91 5.21
N LEU A 224 -15.56 -15.32 4.01
CA LEU A 224 -16.95 -15.64 3.65
C LEU A 224 -17.47 -16.86 4.41
N MET A 225 -16.63 -17.87 4.65
CA MET A 225 -17.01 -19.02 5.47
C MET A 225 -17.25 -18.63 6.94
N GLU A 226 -16.38 -17.81 7.49
CA GLU A 226 -16.49 -17.33 8.88
C GLU A 226 -17.67 -16.39 9.08
N TRP A 227 -17.85 -15.40 8.19
CA TRP A 227 -18.86 -14.34 8.38
C TRP A 227 -20.26 -14.72 7.93
N LEU A 228 -20.40 -15.57 6.93
CA LEU A 228 -21.69 -15.95 6.33
C LEU A 228 -22.01 -17.44 6.45
N GLY A 229 -21.09 -18.25 6.97
CA GLY A 229 -21.27 -19.70 7.05
C GLY A 229 -21.30 -20.40 5.69
N ILE A 230 -20.82 -19.77 4.61
CA ILE A 230 -20.86 -20.34 3.26
C ILE A 230 -19.59 -21.13 2.99
N PRO A 231 -19.68 -22.48 2.85
CA PRO A 231 -18.49 -23.28 2.58
C PRO A 231 -17.86 -22.93 1.23
N PRO A 232 -16.52 -23.03 1.07
CA PRO A 232 -15.80 -22.63 -0.14
C PRO A 232 -16.35 -23.22 -1.44
N ALA A 233 -16.87 -24.43 -1.41
CA ALA A 233 -17.47 -25.10 -2.55
C ALA A 233 -18.79 -24.48 -3.07
N ARG A 234 -19.41 -23.59 -2.29
CA ARG A 234 -20.67 -22.92 -2.61
C ARG A 234 -20.56 -21.39 -2.74
N GLN A 235 -19.34 -20.87 -2.79
CA GLN A 235 -19.07 -19.43 -2.87
C GLN A 235 -19.05 -18.94 -4.33
N GLU A 236 -20.17 -19.09 -5.03
CA GLU A 236 -20.29 -18.72 -6.44
C GLU A 236 -20.45 -17.21 -6.67
N GLY A 237 -20.85 -16.49 -5.65
CA GLY A 237 -21.13 -15.06 -5.73
C GLY A 237 -22.53 -14.72 -6.25
N SER A 238 -22.88 -13.45 -6.19
CA SER A 238 -24.21 -12.95 -6.59
C SER A 238 -24.22 -12.51 -8.06
N VAL A 239 -24.95 -13.23 -8.91
CA VAL A 239 -25.06 -12.92 -10.35
C VAL A 239 -25.54 -11.49 -10.63
N PRO A 240 -26.60 -10.97 -9.97
CA PRO A 240 -27.01 -9.57 -10.16
C PRO A 240 -25.88 -8.59 -9.85
N PHE A 241 -25.13 -8.80 -8.78
CA PHE A 241 -24.02 -7.96 -8.37
C PHE A 241 -22.88 -7.99 -9.40
N ILE A 242 -22.50 -9.17 -9.87
CA ILE A 242 -21.50 -9.35 -10.93
C ILE A 242 -21.91 -8.58 -12.19
N ARG A 243 -23.16 -8.74 -12.65
CA ARG A 243 -23.66 -8.07 -13.85
C ARG A 243 -23.67 -6.55 -13.72
N ALA A 244 -24.06 -6.01 -12.57
CA ALA A 244 -24.06 -4.58 -12.30
C ALA A 244 -22.63 -3.98 -12.36
N ILE A 245 -21.66 -4.67 -11.75
CA ILE A 245 -20.25 -4.26 -11.79
C ILE A 245 -19.69 -4.32 -13.21
N VAL A 246 -19.94 -5.42 -13.93
CA VAL A 246 -19.47 -5.61 -15.31
C VAL A 246 -20.03 -4.53 -16.22
N ALA A 247 -21.34 -4.27 -16.16
CA ALA A 247 -21.97 -3.22 -16.96
C ALA A 247 -21.33 -1.84 -16.71
N GLN A 248 -21.07 -1.51 -15.45
CA GLN A 248 -20.50 -0.23 -15.07
C GLN A 248 -19.02 -0.09 -15.47
N ARG A 249 -18.21 -1.16 -15.32
CA ARG A 249 -16.77 -1.14 -15.62
C ARG A 249 -16.44 -1.37 -17.10
N SER A 250 -17.40 -1.84 -17.89
CA SER A 250 -17.21 -2.06 -19.35
C SER A 250 -16.99 -0.74 -20.09
N TYR A 251 -17.62 0.32 -19.66
CA TYR A 251 -17.42 1.66 -20.23
C TYR A 251 -16.48 2.46 -19.34
N LYS A 252 -15.51 3.13 -19.97
CA LYS A 252 -14.49 3.92 -19.27
C LYS A 252 -14.86 5.39 -19.28
N SER A 253 -14.70 6.06 -18.14
CA SER A 253 -14.78 7.52 -18.06
C SER A 253 -13.56 8.18 -18.72
N ALA A 254 -13.65 9.47 -19.01
CA ALA A 254 -12.53 10.22 -19.58
C ALA A 254 -11.29 10.18 -18.65
N GLU A 255 -11.50 10.29 -17.34
CA GLU A 255 -10.44 10.19 -16.33
C GLU A 255 -9.77 8.80 -16.33
N GLU A 256 -10.56 7.73 -16.50
CA GLU A 256 -10.03 6.36 -16.60
C GLU A 256 -9.23 6.17 -17.88
N VAL A 257 -9.68 6.75 -19.01
CA VAL A 257 -8.96 6.69 -20.29
C VAL A 257 -7.60 7.39 -20.14
N GLU A 258 -7.55 8.56 -19.52
CA GLU A 258 -6.28 9.26 -19.28
C GLU A 258 -5.27 8.41 -18.50
N GLU A 259 -5.70 7.74 -17.43
CA GLU A 259 -4.82 6.86 -16.66
C GLU A 259 -4.40 5.60 -17.44
N ILE A 260 -5.29 5.06 -18.26
CA ILE A 260 -4.97 3.93 -19.15
C ILE A 260 -3.94 4.35 -20.20
N GLU A 261 -4.07 5.53 -20.80
CA GLU A 261 -3.10 6.04 -21.77
C GLU A 261 -1.72 6.26 -21.15
N LYS A 262 -1.65 6.79 -19.93
CA LYS A 262 -0.37 6.89 -19.18
C LYS A 262 0.27 5.51 -19.00
N ALA A 263 -0.50 4.52 -18.60
CA ALA A 263 -0.01 3.14 -18.43
C ALA A 263 0.43 2.51 -19.77
N CYS A 264 -0.32 2.74 -20.85
CA CYS A 264 0.02 2.27 -22.19
C CYS A 264 1.32 2.89 -22.69
N ASN A 265 1.57 4.18 -22.45
CA ASN A 265 2.81 4.86 -22.84
C ASN A 265 4.02 4.25 -22.10
N VAL A 266 3.93 3.99 -20.80
CA VAL A 266 4.98 3.30 -20.04
C VAL A 266 5.25 1.91 -20.60
N THR A 267 4.19 1.17 -20.95
CA THR A 267 4.30 -0.17 -21.54
C THR A 267 4.95 -0.11 -22.95
N ALA A 268 4.60 0.87 -23.74
CA ALA A 268 5.20 1.09 -25.06
C ALA A 268 6.72 1.39 -24.94
N ASP A 269 7.11 2.27 -24.01
CA ASP A 269 8.52 2.57 -23.74
C ASP A 269 9.29 1.32 -23.28
N MET A 270 8.69 0.49 -22.45
CA MET A 270 9.26 -0.79 -22.02
C MET A 270 9.52 -1.72 -23.20
N HIS A 271 8.54 -1.91 -24.09
CA HIS A 271 8.70 -2.77 -25.26
C HIS A 271 9.72 -2.21 -26.26
N ILE A 272 9.69 -0.91 -26.54
CA ILE A 272 10.65 -0.25 -27.42
C ILE A 272 12.07 -0.37 -26.85
N THR A 273 12.23 -0.24 -25.54
CA THR A 273 13.54 -0.41 -24.89
C THR A 273 14.02 -1.85 -25.02
N ALA A 274 13.18 -2.84 -24.76
CA ALA A 274 13.54 -4.24 -24.95
C ALA A 274 13.97 -4.55 -26.39
N MET A 275 13.24 -4.05 -27.40
CA MET A 275 13.61 -4.20 -28.80
C MET A 275 14.97 -3.57 -29.14
N LYS A 276 15.32 -2.43 -28.54
CA LYS A 276 16.59 -1.75 -28.76
C LYS A 276 17.78 -2.45 -28.10
N VAL A 277 17.54 -3.11 -26.97
CA VAL A 277 18.60 -3.73 -26.15
C VAL A 277 18.88 -5.17 -26.58
N LEU A 278 17.84 -5.88 -27.03
CA LEU A 278 17.91 -7.30 -27.38
C LEU A 278 18.95 -7.57 -28.49
N ARG A 279 19.81 -8.55 -28.25
CA ARG A 279 20.84 -9.04 -29.19
C ARG A 279 20.87 -10.55 -29.18
N PRO A 280 21.26 -11.19 -30.31
CA PRO A 280 21.44 -12.64 -30.33
C PRO A 280 22.41 -13.11 -29.24
N GLY A 281 22.03 -14.18 -28.53
CA GLY A 281 22.83 -14.74 -27.44
C GLY A 281 22.53 -14.20 -26.04
N MET A 282 21.67 -13.21 -25.90
CA MET A 282 21.20 -12.73 -24.58
C MET A 282 20.15 -13.68 -23.98
N TYR A 283 20.17 -13.80 -22.66
CA TYR A 283 19.12 -14.46 -21.90
C TYR A 283 17.99 -13.47 -21.57
N GLU A 284 16.77 -13.99 -21.35
CA GLU A 284 15.58 -13.17 -21.00
C GLU A 284 15.82 -12.28 -19.77
N TYR A 285 16.52 -12.77 -18.76
CA TYR A 285 16.78 -12.00 -17.53
C TYR A 285 17.75 -10.81 -17.74
N GLU A 286 18.48 -10.75 -18.85
CA GLU A 286 19.41 -9.65 -19.19
C GLU A 286 18.67 -8.50 -19.88
N VAL A 287 17.51 -8.76 -20.47
CA VAL A 287 16.65 -7.78 -21.15
C VAL A 287 15.64 -7.18 -20.17
#